data_27a56229657e692bf6105496670fea1c
#
_entry.id   27a56229657e692bf6105496670fea1c
#
_cell.length_a   1.000
_cell.length_b   1.000
_cell.length_c   1.000
_cell.angle_alpha   90.00
_cell.angle_beta   90.00
_cell.angle_gamma   90.00
#
_symmetry.space_group_name_H-M   'P 1'
#
loop_
_entity.id
_entity.type
_entity.pdbx_description
1 polymer ?
#
loop_
_entity_poly.entity_id
_entity_poly.type
_entity_poly.pdbx_seq_one_letter_code
_entity_poly.pdbx_strand_id
1 'polypeptide(L)'
;MKTIEIGLLEWQEEDDGIQRTWDEAVEYANGLGNGWRLPTIEELISIIDFESCNPACKIQNCVSSYYWSSSPDAYDSNRAWYVDFHYGYVRSPSYKGYCYYARYVREVIRKKENIQK
;
A
#
# COMPACT_ATOMS: atom_id res chain seq x y z
N MET A 1 -2.96 9.53 -13.67
CA MET A 1 -3.18 8.92 -12.34
C MET A 1 -3.15 10.00 -11.29
N LYS A 2 -4.14 10.04 -10.45
CA LYS A 2 -4.16 11.00 -9.36
C LYS A 2 -3.39 10.45 -8.18
N THR A 3 -2.65 11.32 -7.52
CA THR A 3 -1.83 10.94 -6.37
C THR A 3 -2.06 11.90 -5.22
N ILE A 4 -1.72 11.46 -4.03
CA ILE A 4 -1.79 12.29 -2.83
C ILE A 4 -0.51 12.08 -2.05
N GLU A 5 0.09 13.19 -1.59
CA GLU A 5 1.29 13.12 -0.78
C GLU A 5 0.93 13.09 0.68
N ILE A 6 1.48 12.13 1.39
CA ILE A 6 1.34 12.04 2.84
C ILE A 6 2.73 11.82 3.39
N GLY A 7 3.24 12.81 4.14
CA GLY A 7 4.62 12.74 4.60
C GLY A 7 5.58 12.80 3.43
N LEU A 8 6.48 11.85 3.36
CA LEU A 8 7.48 11.80 2.30
C LEU A 8 7.10 10.82 1.21
N LEU A 9 5.87 10.34 1.21
CA LEU A 9 5.41 9.35 0.26
C LEU A 9 4.32 9.91 -0.61
N GLU A 10 4.29 9.41 -1.83
CA GLU A 10 3.23 9.71 -2.77
C GLU A 10 2.43 8.43 -2.98
N TRP A 11 1.13 8.51 -2.74
CA TRP A 11 0.21 7.37 -2.82
C TRP A 11 -0.71 7.54 -4.01
N GLN A 12 -1.13 6.43 -4.61
CA GLN A 12 -2.24 6.50 -5.54
C GLN A 12 -3.48 6.95 -4.76
N GLU A 13 -4.20 7.90 -5.32
CA GLU A 13 -5.44 8.36 -4.69
C GLU A 13 -6.54 7.32 -4.83
N GLU A 14 -6.49 6.54 -5.91
CA GLU A 14 -7.45 5.47 -6.17
C GLU A 14 -6.70 4.24 -6.58
N ASP A 15 -7.14 3.06 -6.13
CA ASP A 15 -6.63 1.83 -6.69
C ASP A 15 -7.55 1.40 -7.84
N ASP A 16 -7.18 0.34 -8.54
CA ASP A 16 -7.97 -0.12 -9.68
C ASP A 16 -9.10 -1.06 -9.29
N GLY A 17 -9.25 -1.33 -8.00
CA GLY A 17 -10.35 -2.18 -7.51
C GLY A 17 -10.19 -3.65 -7.84
N ILE A 18 -9.01 -4.08 -8.27
CA ILE A 18 -8.78 -5.47 -8.66
C ILE A 18 -8.01 -6.17 -7.55
N GLN A 19 -8.49 -7.33 -7.15
CA GLN A 19 -7.79 -8.14 -6.17
C GLN A 19 -6.77 -9.02 -6.87
N ARG A 20 -5.58 -9.11 -6.29
CA ARG A 20 -4.47 -9.85 -6.88
C ARG A 20 -3.79 -10.69 -5.82
N THR A 21 -3.15 -11.78 -6.23
CA THR A 21 -2.22 -12.47 -5.37
C THR A 21 -1.04 -11.55 -5.09
N TRP A 22 -0.26 -11.87 -4.07
CA TRP A 22 0.88 -11.04 -3.71
C TRP A 22 1.86 -10.88 -4.86
N ASP A 23 2.19 -11.99 -5.55
CA ASP A 23 3.12 -11.92 -6.68
C ASP A 23 2.56 -11.07 -7.81
N GLU A 24 1.26 -11.21 -8.08
CA GLU A 24 0.62 -10.41 -9.12
C GLU A 24 0.63 -8.93 -8.75
N ALA A 25 0.45 -8.62 -7.46
CA ALA A 25 0.47 -7.24 -7.01
C ALA A 25 1.85 -6.62 -7.16
N VAL A 26 2.90 -7.38 -6.83
CA VAL A 26 4.28 -6.92 -7.00
C VAL A 26 4.57 -6.69 -8.48
N GLU A 27 4.14 -7.63 -9.32
CA GLU A 27 4.39 -7.54 -10.75
C GLU A 27 3.68 -6.36 -11.37
N TYR A 28 2.46 -6.09 -10.93
CA TYR A 28 1.70 -4.95 -11.41
C TYR A 28 2.43 -3.64 -11.08
N ALA A 29 2.97 -3.54 -9.87
CA ALA A 29 3.72 -2.35 -9.46
C ALA A 29 4.96 -2.16 -10.35
N ASN A 30 5.66 -3.27 -10.63
CA ASN A 30 6.83 -3.20 -11.49
C ASN A 30 6.46 -2.69 -12.87
N GLY A 31 5.29 -3.07 -13.36
CA GLY A 31 4.81 -2.62 -14.66
C GLY A 31 4.46 -1.15 -14.69
N LEU A 32 4.12 -0.55 -13.57
CA LEU A 32 3.83 0.87 -13.51
C LEU A 32 5.09 1.72 -13.70
N GLY A 33 6.24 1.19 -13.29
CA GLY A 33 7.49 1.93 -13.39
C GLY A 33 7.52 3.13 -12.45
N ASN A 34 8.46 4.02 -12.69
CA ASN A 34 8.56 5.33 -12.01
C ASN A 34 8.61 5.23 -10.50
N GLY A 35 9.13 4.12 -9.97
CA GLY A 35 9.32 3.95 -8.53
C GLY A 35 8.11 3.44 -7.78
N TRP A 36 6.99 3.17 -8.46
CA TRP A 36 5.80 2.63 -7.80
C TRP A 36 6.08 1.23 -7.27
N ARG A 37 5.62 0.98 -6.06
CA ARG A 37 5.83 -0.29 -5.37
C ARG A 37 4.72 -0.53 -4.37
N LEU A 38 4.64 -1.75 -3.84
CA LEU A 38 3.78 -2.01 -2.70
C LEU A 38 4.34 -1.28 -1.48
N PRO A 39 3.49 -0.75 -0.62
CA PRO A 39 3.95 -0.16 0.64
C PRO A 39 4.46 -1.22 1.59
N THR A 40 5.41 -0.87 2.44
CA THR A 40 5.76 -1.73 3.57
C THR A 40 4.60 -1.74 4.55
N ILE A 41 4.63 -2.69 5.50
CA ILE A 41 3.55 -2.76 6.48
C ILE A 41 3.50 -1.48 7.33
N GLU A 42 4.66 -0.91 7.66
CA GLU A 42 4.69 0.34 8.44
C GLU A 42 4.10 1.49 7.65
N GLU A 43 4.39 1.54 6.36
CA GLU A 43 3.82 2.57 5.51
C GLU A 43 2.32 2.42 5.41
N LEU A 44 1.86 1.18 5.26
CA LEU A 44 0.43 0.93 5.13
C LEU A 44 -0.31 1.27 6.43
N ILE A 45 0.30 0.99 7.57
CA ILE A 45 -0.26 1.36 8.87
C ILE A 45 -0.41 2.88 8.95
N SER A 46 0.50 3.62 8.36
CA SER A 46 0.47 5.09 8.46
C SER A 46 -0.76 5.71 7.85
N ILE A 47 -1.46 5.01 6.98
CA ILE A 47 -2.70 5.54 6.39
C ILE A 47 -3.95 4.96 7.03
N ILE A 48 -3.82 4.20 8.11
CA ILE A 48 -5.00 3.79 8.87
C ILE A 48 -5.53 5.00 9.61
N ASP A 49 -6.82 5.22 9.48
CA ASP A 49 -7.51 6.25 10.27
C ASP A 49 -8.18 5.53 11.43
N PHE A 50 -7.56 5.62 12.60
CA PHE A 50 -8.05 4.91 13.78
C PHE A 50 -9.34 5.49 14.34
N GLU A 51 -9.79 6.61 13.81
CA GLU A 51 -11.05 7.24 14.24
C GLU A 51 -12.18 6.96 13.26
N SER A 52 -11.94 6.09 12.28
CA SER A 52 -12.92 5.75 11.26
C SER A 52 -13.00 4.24 11.09
N CYS A 53 -14.05 3.81 10.41
CA CYS A 53 -14.18 2.41 10.01
C CYS A 53 -14.98 2.37 8.72
N ASN A 54 -14.83 1.25 8.01
CA ASN A 54 -15.60 0.92 6.81
C ASN A 54 -15.58 2.05 5.76
N PRO A 55 -14.41 2.54 5.34
CA PRO A 55 -13.08 2.08 5.68
C PRO A 55 -12.40 2.96 6.73
N ALA A 56 -11.43 2.35 7.41
CA ALA A 56 -10.58 3.04 8.39
C ALA A 56 -9.32 3.51 7.66
N CYS A 57 -9.49 4.43 6.73
CA CYS A 57 -8.40 4.82 5.83
C CYS A 57 -8.38 6.34 5.68
N LYS A 58 -7.17 6.90 5.72
CA LYS A 58 -6.99 8.35 5.56
C LYS A 58 -7.15 8.80 4.12
N ILE A 59 -7.04 7.87 3.17
CA ILE A 59 -7.17 8.18 1.75
C ILE A 59 -8.58 7.83 1.33
N GLN A 60 -9.24 8.74 0.62
CA GLN A 60 -10.58 8.48 0.12
C GLN A 60 -10.52 7.39 -0.95
N ASN A 61 -11.63 6.81 -1.25
CA ASN A 61 -11.77 5.78 -2.28
C ASN A 61 -11.04 4.48 -1.95
N CYS A 62 -10.77 4.25 -0.67
CA CYS A 62 -10.20 2.99 -0.20
C CYS A 62 -11.33 1.97 -0.12
N VAL A 63 -11.12 0.78 -0.67
CA VAL A 63 -12.07 -0.30 -0.49
C VAL A 63 -11.97 -0.76 0.95
N SER A 64 -13.12 -1.03 1.57
CA SER A 64 -13.18 -1.44 2.97
C SER A 64 -12.87 -2.93 3.08
N SER A 65 -11.62 -3.29 2.82
CA SER A 65 -11.20 -4.68 2.76
C SER A 65 -9.70 -4.76 3.03
N TYR A 66 -9.07 -5.85 2.55
CA TYR A 66 -7.68 -6.20 2.84
C TYR A 66 -6.75 -5.67 1.75
N TYR A 67 -5.64 -5.10 2.18
CA TYR A 67 -4.63 -4.57 1.26
C TYR A 67 -3.27 -5.15 1.58
N TRP A 68 -2.59 -5.67 0.55
CA TRP A 68 -1.26 -6.24 0.69
C TRP A 68 -0.20 -5.21 1.06
N SER A 69 0.73 -5.61 1.90
CA SER A 69 2.00 -4.89 2.05
C SER A 69 3.10 -5.66 1.32
N SER A 70 4.24 -5.03 1.16
CA SER A 70 5.40 -5.72 0.60
C SER A 70 6.17 -6.53 1.65
N SER A 71 5.79 -6.41 2.92
CA SER A 71 6.55 -6.98 4.02
C SER A 71 6.25 -8.46 4.18
N PRO A 72 7.26 -9.34 4.00
CA PRO A 72 7.03 -10.77 4.17
C PRO A 72 7.00 -11.15 5.64
N ASP A 73 6.41 -12.29 5.92
CA ASP A 73 6.45 -12.86 7.25
C ASP A 73 7.87 -13.38 7.50
N ALA A 74 8.45 -13.00 8.65
CA ALA A 74 9.79 -13.43 8.99
C ALA A 74 9.90 -14.94 9.19
N TYR A 75 8.80 -15.59 9.56
CA TYR A 75 8.80 -17.02 9.82
C TYR A 75 8.45 -17.88 8.60
N ASP A 76 7.74 -17.30 7.63
CA ASP A 76 7.24 -18.08 6.50
C ASP A 76 7.21 -17.18 5.28
N SER A 77 8.16 -17.40 4.36
CA SER A 77 8.28 -16.56 3.17
C SER A 77 7.10 -16.69 2.22
N ASN A 78 6.21 -17.66 2.46
CA ASN A 78 4.99 -17.80 1.65
C ASN A 78 3.86 -16.91 2.15
N ARG A 79 4.12 -16.10 3.17
CA ARG A 79 3.11 -15.21 3.76
C ARG A 79 3.62 -13.78 3.78
N ALA A 80 2.69 -12.84 3.71
CA ALA A 80 3.03 -11.42 3.81
C ALA A 80 2.01 -10.72 4.68
N TRP A 81 2.43 -9.62 5.26
CA TRP A 81 1.57 -8.81 6.11
C TRP A 81 0.58 -8.03 5.25
N TYR A 82 -0.60 -7.78 5.81
CA TYR A 82 -1.64 -7.00 5.15
C TYR A 82 -2.44 -6.24 6.19
N VAL A 83 -3.20 -5.24 5.74
CA VAL A 83 -4.04 -4.43 6.62
C VAL A 83 -5.48 -4.63 6.23
N ASP A 84 -6.33 -4.77 7.24
CA ASP A 84 -7.77 -4.82 7.09
C ASP A 84 -8.30 -3.40 7.30
N PHE A 85 -8.64 -2.74 6.20
CA PHE A 85 -9.14 -1.36 6.28
C PHE A 85 -10.62 -1.28 6.61
N HIS A 86 -11.29 -2.40 6.77
CA HIS A 86 -12.66 -2.33 7.28
C HIS A 86 -12.67 -1.84 8.72
N TYR A 87 -11.76 -2.39 9.54
CA TYR A 87 -11.67 -2.04 10.96
C TYR A 87 -10.42 -1.26 11.32
N GLY A 88 -9.41 -1.27 10.49
CA GLY A 88 -8.14 -0.61 10.83
C GLY A 88 -7.21 -1.52 11.59
N TYR A 89 -7.14 -2.79 11.23
CA TYR A 89 -6.31 -3.78 11.93
C TYR A 89 -5.19 -4.28 11.04
N VAL A 90 -4.03 -4.52 11.65
CA VAL A 90 -3.02 -5.36 11.05
C VAL A 90 -3.32 -6.78 11.49
N ARG A 91 -3.53 -7.66 10.53
CA ARG A 91 -3.84 -9.04 10.85
C ARG A 91 -2.60 -9.91 10.70
N SER A 92 -2.67 -11.14 11.20
CA SER A 92 -1.59 -12.12 11.03
C SER A 92 -1.24 -12.25 9.56
N PRO A 93 0.03 -12.50 9.23
CA PRO A 93 0.41 -12.60 7.82
C PRO A 93 -0.42 -13.64 7.09
N SER A 94 -0.74 -13.35 5.84
CA SER A 94 -1.60 -14.17 5.01
C SER A 94 -0.82 -14.86 3.93
N TYR A 95 -1.29 -16.03 3.53
CA TYR A 95 -0.71 -16.79 2.45
C TYR A 95 -0.75 -15.97 1.16
N LYS A 96 0.37 -15.88 0.48
CA LYS A 96 0.53 -15.03 -0.70
C LYS A 96 -0.35 -15.43 -1.87
N GLY A 97 -0.92 -16.62 -1.83
CA GLY A 97 -1.81 -17.10 -2.87
C GLY A 97 -3.23 -16.54 -2.80
N TYR A 98 -3.60 -15.92 -1.71
CA TYR A 98 -4.91 -15.27 -1.63
C TYR A 98 -4.90 -13.96 -2.41
N CYS A 99 -6.07 -13.51 -2.82
CA CYS A 99 -6.20 -12.28 -3.61
C CYS A 99 -6.73 -11.17 -2.74
N TYR A 100 -5.95 -10.08 -2.64
CA TYR A 100 -6.34 -8.89 -1.89
C TYR A 100 -6.11 -7.67 -2.77
N TYR A 101 -6.57 -6.53 -2.31
CA TYR A 101 -6.34 -5.26 -2.99
C TYR A 101 -4.92 -4.79 -2.76
N ALA A 102 -4.50 -3.82 -3.55
CA ALA A 102 -3.20 -3.20 -3.38
C ALA A 102 -3.32 -1.73 -3.74
N ARG A 103 -2.64 -0.90 -2.97
CA ARG A 103 -2.53 0.52 -3.28
C ARG A 103 -1.05 0.84 -3.29
N TYR A 104 -0.59 1.43 -4.36
CA TYR A 104 0.84 1.57 -4.59
C TYR A 104 1.34 2.92 -4.10
N VAL A 105 2.63 2.96 -3.80
CA VAL A 105 3.27 4.11 -3.17
C VAL A 105 4.65 4.28 -3.79
N ARG A 106 5.19 5.49 -3.73
CA ARG A 106 6.56 5.74 -4.08
C ARG A 106 7.07 6.92 -3.28
N GLU A 107 8.39 7.05 -3.19
CA GLU A 107 8.98 8.22 -2.57
C GLU A 107 8.66 9.43 -3.41
N VAL A 108 8.39 10.55 -2.76
CA VAL A 108 8.17 11.79 -3.47
C VAL A 108 9.50 12.19 -4.11
N ILE A 109 9.47 12.36 -5.44
CA ILE A 109 10.64 12.78 -6.17
C ILE A 109 10.66 14.29 -6.19
N ARG A 110 11.62 14.89 -5.49
CA ARG A 110 11.74 16.33 -5.51
C ARG A 110 12.92 16.71 -6.33
N LYS A 111 12.72 17.71 -7.19
CA LYS A 111 13.80 18.21 -7.93
C LYS A 111 14.78 18.75 -6.94
N LYS A 112 16.02 18.35 -7.06
CA LYS A 112 17.01 18.84 -6.18
C LYS A 112 17.13 20.30 -6.41
N GLU A 113 16.95 21.04 -5.40
CA GLU A 113 17.04 22.42 -5.57
C GLU A 113 18.42 22.74 -5.84
N ASN A 114 18.65 23.55 -6.61
CA ASN A 114 19.85 23.88 -6.89
C ASN A 114 20.37 24.55 -5.93
N ILE A 115 20.68 24.16 -5.26
CA ILE A 115 21.15 24.68 -4.27
C ILE A 115 22.29 25.19 -4.44
N GLN A 116 22.62 25.41 -4.84
CA GLN A 116 23.59 25.89 -4.95
C GLN A 116 23.86 26.69 -5.02
N LYS A 117 23.90 27.06 -4.92
CA LYS A 117 24.31 27.84 -4.93
C LYS A 117 24.90 27.99 -4.42
#